data_2fbe016eeb9beb9742147d4c6083d3d2
#
_entry.id   2fbe016eeb9beb9742147d4c6083d3d2
#
_cell.length_a   1.000
_cell.length_b   1.000
_cell.length_c   1.000
_cell.angle_alpha   90.00
_cell.angle_beta   90.00
_cell.angle_gamma   90.00
#
_symmetry.space_group_name_H-M   'P 1'
#
loop_
_entity.id
_entity.type
_entity.pdbx_description
1 polymer ?
#
loop_
_entity_poly.entity_id
_entity_poly.type
_entity_poly.pdbx_seq_one_letter_code
_entity_poly.pdbx_strand_id
1 'polypeptide(L)'
;GGGSRAAAERAARLGMMFFPQTADPAMAAFYDAEAKKVGNPTGMTMGPEEGAPTTVFVTENLDQGWAQYGSYMLHDATTYREWMGEGNNSASLSQASTISELRDENGPYRIVTPEEAVALISQYHRLSLQPQCGGIPPELAWPSLELIEKQVLPNIT
;
A
#
# COMPACT_ATOMS: atom_id res chain seq x y z
N GLY A 1 9.14 -3.29 -10.81
CA GLY A 1 7.95 -2.50 -10.47
C GLY A 1 7.96 -1.13 -11.10
N GLY A 2 6.88 -0.37 -10.89
CA GLY A 2 6.77 1.02 -11.32
C GLY A 2 5.38 1.38 -11.82
N GLY A 3 5.11 2.70 -11.98
CA GLY A 3 3.82 3.24 -12.42
C GLY A 3 3.75 3.57 -13.92
N SER A 4 4.78 3.27 -14.71
CA SER A 4 4.82 3.66 -16.13
C SER A 4 4.71 2.47 -17.09
N ARG A 5 4.19 2.71 -18.29
CA ARG A 5 4.18 1.71 -19.36
C ARG A 5 5.56 1.20 -19.69
N ALA A 6 6.59 2.05 -19.67
CA ALA A 6 7.98 1.64 -19.89
C ALA A 6 8.50 0.64 -18.85
N ALA A 7 8.03 0.73 -17.60
CA ALA A 7 8.36 -0.27 -16.57
C ALA A 7 7.67 -1.61 -16.84
N ALA A 8 6.40 -1.59 -17.23
CA ALA A 8 5.65 -2.78 -17.60
C ALA A 8 6.27 -3.48 -18.82
N GLU A 9 6.62 -2.73 -19.87
CA GLU A 9 7.28 -3.25 -21.09
C GLU A 9 8.63 -3.92 -20.77
N ARG A 10 9.47 -3.28 -19.92
CA ARG A 10 10.73 -3.90 -19.50
C ARG A 10 10.52 -5.20 -18.75
N ALA A 11 9.57 -5.24 -17.81
CA ALA A 11 9.26 -6.46 -17.07
C ALA A 11 8.75 -7.57 -18.01
N ALA A 12 7.83 -7.23 -18.91
CA ALA A 12 7.28 -8.14 -19.90
C ALA A 12 8.37 -8.73 -20.82
N ARG A 13 9.24 -7.89 -21.38
CA ARG A 13 10.33 -8.29 -22.25
C ARG A 13 11.34 -9.21 -21.56
N LEU A 14 11.57 -9.01 -20.25
CA LEU A 14 12.49 -9.82 -19.46
C LEU A 14 11.84 -11.08 -18.86
N GLY A 15 10.56 -11.34 -19.12
CA GLY A 15 9.82 -12.46 -18.54
C GLY A 15 9.70 -12.37 -17.00
N MET A 16 9.74 -11.14 -16.45
CA MET A 16 9.67 -10.89 -15.01
C MET A 16 8.24 -10.55 -14.60
N MET A 17 7.85 -10.99 -13.40
CA MET A 17 6.62 -10.52 -12.77
C MET A 17 6.63 -8.99 -12.65
N PHE A 18 5.49 -8.36 -12.89
CA PHE A 18 5.33 -6.92 -12.79
C PHE A 18 4.52 -6.52 -11.56
N PHE A 19 5.07 -5.57 -10.79
CA PHE A 19 4.42 -4.98 -9.64
C PHE A 19 4.10 -3.50 -9.94
N PRO A 20 2.89 -3.19 -10.45
CA PRO A 20 2.50 -1.80 -10.72
C PRO A 20 2.35 -1.01 -9.42
N GLN A 21 2.60 0.30 -9.48
CA GLN A 21 2.34 1.24 -8.39
C GLN A 21 0.94 1.87 -8.45
N THR A 22 0.19 1.57 -9.50
CA THR A 22 -1.18 2.06 -9.71
C THR A 22 -2.17 0.92 -9.66
N ALA A 23 -3.39 1.21 -9.19
CA ALA A 23 -4.52 0.29 -9.22
C ALA A 23 -5.21 0.22 -10.60
N ASP A 24 -4.71 0.95 -11.61
CA ASP A 24 -5.27 0.96 -12.95
C ASP A 24 -5.16 -0.43 -13.62
N PRO A 25 -6.28 -1.12 -13.89
CA PRO A 25 -6.29 -2.44 -14.52
C PRO A 25 -5.73 -2.41 -15.96
N ALA A 26 -5.74 -1.25 -16.64
CA ALA A 26 -5.15 -1.10 -17.96
C ALA A 26 -3.63 -1.32 -17.95
N MET A 27 -2.96 -1.14 -16.81
CA MET A 27 -1.53 -1.40 -16.68
C MET A 27 -1.22 -2.91 -16.72
N ALA A 28 -2.04 -3.73 -16.08
CA ALA A 28 -1.91 -5.19 -16.13
C ALA A 28 -2.19 -5.71 -17.54
N ALA A 29 -3.26 -5.24 -18.18
CA ALA A 29 -3.58 -5.60 -19.57
C ALA A 29 -2.46 -5.19 -20.56
N PHE A 30 -1.86 -4.03 -20.34
CA PHE A 30 -0.72 -3.58 -21.16
C PHE A 30 0.50 -4.49 -20.97
N TYR A 31 0.85 -4.85 -19.71
CA TYR A 31 1.93 -5.79 -19.43
C TYR A 31 1.70 -7.14 -20.15
N ASP A 32 0.50 -7.71 -20.05
CA ASP A 32 0.17 -8.98 -20.69
C ASP A 32 0.29 -8.91 -22.21
N ALA A 33 -0.16 -7.81 -22.82
CA ALA A 33 -0.03 -7.60 -24.25
C ALA A 33 1.44 -7.54 -24.70
N GLU A 34 2.31 -6.88 -23.95
CA GLU A 34 3.75 -6.80 -24.24
C GLU A 34 4.44 -8.15 -24.00
N ALA A 35 4.09 -8.88 -22.94
CA ALA A 35 4.63 -10.23 -22.68
C ALA A 35 4.29 -11.19 -23.84
N LYS A 36 3.04 -11.16 -24.30
CA LYS A 36 2.58 -11.98 -25.43
C LYS A 36 3.34 -11.69 -26.72
N LYS A 37 3.68 -10.43 -27.02
CA LYS A 37 4.46 -10.05 -28.22
C LYS A 37 5.82 -10.72 -28.29
N VAL A 38 6.44 -10.98 -27.13
CA VAL A 38 7.78 -11.58 -27.04
C VAL A 38 7.75 -13.06 -26.64
N GLY A 39 6.58 -13.67 -26.57
CA GLY A 39 6.40 -15.09 -26.23
C GLY A 39 6.63 -15.42 -24.75
N ASN A 40 6.56 -14.45 -23.86
CA ASN A 40 6.71 -14.66 -22.42
C ASN A 40 5.35 -14.93 -21.74
N PRO A 41 5.34 -15.54 -20.53
CA PRO A 41 4.12 -15.78 -19.77
C PRO A 41 3.35 -14.47 -19.48
N THR A 42 2.02 -14.56 -19.51
CA THR A 42 1.08 -13.49 -19.12
C THR A 42 0.50 -13.74 -17.72
N GLY A 43 -0.24 -12.76 -17.17
CA GLY A 43 -0.88 -12.90 -15.85
C GLY A 43 0.09 -12.79 -14.67
N MET A 44 1.30 -12.33 -14.89
CA MET A 44 2.32 -12.19 -13.85
C MET A 44 2.35 -10.78 -13.26
N THR A 45 1.19 -10.24 -12.93
CA THR A 45 1.05 -8.94 -12.27
C THR A 45 0.52 -9.10 -10.86
N MET A 46 1.11 -8.34 -9.92
CA MET A 46 0.62 -8.20 -8.56
C MET A 46 0.69 -6.71 -8.21
N GLY A 47 -0.44 -6.05 -8.12
CA GLY A 47 -0.52 -4.61 -7.86
C GLY A 47 -1.52 -4.25 -6.77
N PRO A 48 -1.58 -2.99 -6.38
CA PRO A 48 -2.60 -2.51 -5.48
C PRO A 48 -3.99 -2.65 -6.12
N GLU A 49 -4.99 -2.88 -5.30
CA GLU A 49 -6.39 -2.81 -5.69
C GLU A 49 -6.92 -1.41 -5.38
N GLU A 50 -7.94 -0.97 -6.12
CA GLU A 50 -8.56 0.32 -5.91
C GLU A 50 -9.14 0.41 -4.49
N GLY A 51 -8.81 1.49 -3.76
CA GLY A 51 -9.24 1.69 -2.38
C GLY A 51 -8.50 0.86 -1.32
N ALA A 52 -7.63 -0.08 -1.71
CA ALA A 52 -6.82 -0.82 -0.74
C ALA A 52 -5.76 0.08 -0.10
N PRO A 53 -5.60 0.04 1.24
CA PRO A 53 -4.52 0.77 1.88
C PRO A 53 -3.15 0.17 1.53
N THR A 54 -2.15 1.03 1.40
CA THR A 54 -0.77 0.63 1.10
C THR A 54 0.15 0.71 2.31
N THR A 55 -0.30 1.35 3.39
CA THR A 55 0.41 1.48 4.67
C THR A 55 -0.60 1.35 5.81
N VAL A 56 -0.50 0.27 6.58
CA VAL A 56 -1.43 -0.01 7.69
C VAL A 56 -0.67 -0.21 8.98
N PHE A 57 -1.15 0.43 10.05
CA PHE A 57 -0.80 0.14 11.43
C PHE A 57 -2.04 -0.38 12.18
N VAL A 58 -1.84 -1.35 13.06
CA VAL A 58 -2.92 -1.92 13.88
C VAL A 58 -2.77 -1.45 15.32
N THR A 59 -3.89 -1.06 15.94
CA THR A 59 -3.95 -0.57 17.32
C THR A 59 -5.29 -0.96 17.97
N GLU A 60 -5.33 -1.13 19.28
CA GLU A 60 -6.58 -1.33 20.01
C GLU A 60 -7.37 -0.01 20.24
N ASN A 61 -6.69 1.14 20.12
CA ASN A 61 -7.29 2.46 20.31
C ASN A 61 -6.85 3.40 19.18
N LEU A 62 -7.78 3.75 18.30
CA LEU A 62 -7.51 4.56 17.12
C LEU A 62 -6.96 5.95 17.44
N ASP A 63 -7.47 6.62 18.50
CA ASP A 63 -7.01 7.96 18.86
C ASP A 63 -5.57 7.94 19.38
N GLN A 64 -5.22 6.93 20.20
CA GLN A 64 -3.84 6.71 20.62
C GLN A 64 -2.94 6.33 19.44
N GLY A 65 -3.43 5.49 18.54
CA GLY A 65 -2.70 5.12 17.32
C GLY A 65 -2.39 6.34 16.45
N TRP A 66 -3.36 7.20 16.19
CA TRP A 66 -3.15 8.44 15.44
C TRP A 66 -2.21 9.42 16.16
N ALA A 67 -2.29 9.51 17.48
CA ALA A 67 -1.35 10.32 18.26
C ALA A 67 0.09 9.78 18.18
N GLN A 68 0.26 8.45 18.10
CA GLN A 68 1.55 7.78 18.08
C GLN A 68 2.18 7.72 16.68
N TYR A 69 1.42 7.34 15.65
CA TYR A 69 1.92 7.05 14.32
C TYR A 69 1.66 8.18 13.31
N GLY A 70 0.63 9.01 13.56
CA GLY A 70 0.11 9.94 12.57
C GLY A 70 1.15 10.93 12.01
N SER A 71 2.06 11.44 12.84
CA SER A 71 3.11 12.37 12.38
C SER A 71 4.11 11.72 11.42
N TYR A 72 4.47 10.45 11.66
CA TYR A 72 5.36 9.70 10.78
C TYR A 72 4.68 9.36 9.45
N MET A 73 3.41 8.92 9.52
CA MET A 73 2.63 8.61 8.32
C MET A 73 2.40 9.87 7.48
N LEU A 74 2.14 11.02 8.08
CA LEU A 74 1.99 12.29 7.37
C LEU A 74 3.32 12.72 6.73
N HIS A 75 4.44 12.55 7.43
CA HIS A 75 5.77 12.84 6.88
C HIS A 75 6.04 11.98 5.64
N ASP A 76 5.79 10.68 5.71
CA ASP A 76 5.94 9.76 4.58
C ASP A 76 5.03 10.16 3.40
N ALA A 77 3.75 10.40 3.66
CA ALA A 77 2.76 10.79 2.67
C ALA A 77 3.13 12.08 1.93
N THR A 78 3.53 13.12 2.67
CA THR A 78 3.92 14.41 2.10
C THR A 78 5.22 14.31 1.31
N THR A 79 6.24 13.64 1.85
CA THR A 79 7.53 13.43 1.18
C THR A 79 7.34 12.61 -0.10
N TYR A 80 6.54 11.54 -0.05
CA TYR A 80 6.27 10.71 -1.21
C TYR A 80 5.54 11.50 -2.31
N ARG A 81 4.55 12.31 -1.95
CA ARG A 81 3.86 13.21 -2.88
C ARG A 81 4.81 14.19 -3.56
N GLU A 82 5.72 14.82 -2.80
CA GLU A 82 6.73 15.73 -3.35
C GLU A 82 7.65 15.03 -4.34
N TRP A 83 8.12 13.83 -4.03
CA TRP A 83 8.99 13.05 -4.92
C TRP A 83 8.31 12.59 -6.21
N MET A 84 7.03 12.24 -6.10
CA MET A 84 6.28 11.75 -7.25
C MET A 84 5.89 12.85 -8.22
N GLY A 85 5.76 14.09 -7.75
CA GLY A 85 5.37 15.25 -8.57
C GLY A 85 3.92 15.22 -9.05
N GLU A 86 3.55 16.24 -9.82
CA GLU A 86 2.19 16.35 -10.36
C GLU A 86 1.88 15.29 -11.42
N GLY A 87 0.60 14.91 -11.51
CA GLY A 87 0.09 13.97 -12.52
C GLY A 87 0.42 12.51 -12.28
N ASN A 88 1.00 12.15 -11.13
CA ASN A 88 1.23 10.76 -10.77
C ASN A 88 -0.05 10.13 -10.21
N ASN A 89 -0.25 8.83 -10.51
CA ASN A 89 -1.42 8.04 -10.08
C ASN A 89 -1.05 6.84 -9.21
N SER A 90 0.01 6.95 -8.43
CA SER A 90 0.38 5.89 -7.48
C SER A 90 -0.73 5.63 -6.46
N ALA A 91 -1.02 4.38 -6.18
CA ALA A 91 -1.99 3.98 -5.16
C ALA A 91 -1.60 4.39 -3.73
N SER A 92 -0.34 4.79 -3.51
CA SER A 92 0.17 5.28 -2.22
C SER A 92 0.11 6.81 -2.08
N LEU A 93 -0.44 7.52 -3.07
CA LEU A 93 -0.55 8.98 -2.98
C LEU A 93 -1.69 9.40 -2.06
N SER A 94 -1.36 10.29 -1.13
CA SER A 94 -2.32 11.01 -0.29
C SER A 94 -2.23 12.51 -0.58
N GLN A 95 -3.38 13.20 -0.53
CA GLN A 95 -3.46 14.64 -0.66
C GLN A 95 -3.48 15.36 0.69
N ALA A 96 -3.50 14.61 1.79
CA ALA A 96 -3.53 15.16 3.13
C ALA A 96 -2.30 16.03 3.43
N SER A 97 -2.52 17.12 4.14
CA SER A 97 -1.51 18.06 4.61
C SER A 97 -1.47 18.15 6.14
N THR A 98 -2.45 17.53 6.80
CA THR A 98 -2.56 17.42 8.26
C THR A 98 -2.89 15.98 8.66
N ILE A 99 -2.61 15.64 9.92
CA ILE A 99 -2.95 14.30 10.48
C ILE A 99 -4.47 14.07 10.44
N SER A 100 -5.27 15.11 10.68
CA SER A 100 -6.74 14.99 10.62
C SER A 100 -7.20 14.68 9.20
N GLU A 101 -6.69 15.39 8.20
CA GLU A 101 -7.00 15.11 6.80
C GLU A 101 -6.57 13.70 6.39
N LEU A 102 -5.38 13.25 6.83
CA LEU A 102 -4.89 11.91 6.53
C LEU A 102 -5.80 10.81 7.11
N ARG A 103 -6.30 11.03 8.34
CA ARG A 103 -7.26 10.16 8.99
C ARG A 103 -8.61 10.15 8.25
N ASP A 104 -9.12 11.33 7.93
CA ASP A 104 -10.44 11.52 7.31
C ASP A 104 -10.47 11.05 5.84
N GLU A 105 -9.34 11.11 5.13
CA GLU A 105 -9.19 10.62 3.76
C GLU A 105 -9.52 9.13 3.65
N ASN A 106 -9.30 8.34 4.71
CA ASN A 106 -9.44 6.88 4.70
C ASN A 106 -8.79 6.25 3.45
N GLY A 107 -7.66 6.81 3.05
CA GLY A 107 -6.93 6.55 1.82
C GLY A 107 -5.85 5.46 1.95
N PRO A 108 -4.66 5.69 1.38
CA PRO A 108 -3.56 4.72 1.38
C PRO A 108 -2.92 4.50 2.75
N TYR A 109 -3.01 5.46 3.67
CA TYR A 109 -2.46 5.40 5.02
C TYR A 109 -3.59 5.18 6.01
N ARG A 110 -3.60 4.04 6.71
CA ARG A 110 -4.66 3.73 7.68
C ARG A 110 -4.10 3.23 9.00
N ILE A 111 -4.74 3.64 10.07
CA ILE A 111 -4.61 3.04 11.39
C ILE A 111 -5.95 2.37 11.69
N VAL A 112 -5.93 1.08 12.01
CA VAL A 112 -7.12 0.23 12.11
C VAL A 112 -7.10 -0.59 13.39
N THR A 113 -8.26 -1.06 13.84
CA THR A 113 -8.34 -2.08 14.90
C THR A 113 -8.00 -3.47 14.36
N PRO A 114 -7.74 -4.47 15.22
CA PRO A 114 -7.56 -5.85 14.76
C PRO A 114 -8.73 -6.39 13.95
N GLU A 115 -9.97 -6.07 14.32
CA GLU A 115 -11.18 -6.48 13.61
C GLU A 115 -11.25 -5.84 12.21
N GLU A 116 -10.95 -4.54 12.13
CA GLU A 116 -10.89 -3.83 10.84
C GLU A 116 -9.76 -4.38 9.95
N ALA A 117 -8.62 -4.76 10.52
CA ALA A 117 -7.53 -5.40 9.78
C ALA A 117 -7.95 -6.75 9.18
N VAL A 118 -8.69 -7.59 9.93
CA VAL A 118 -9.27 -8.84 9.41
C VAL A 118 -10.26 -8.56 8.28
N ALA A 119 -11.10 -7.53 8.42
CA ALA A 119 -12.03 -7.13 7.37
C ALA A 119 -11.30 -6.66 6.09
N LEU A 120 -10.22 -5.89 6.23
CA LEU A 120 -9.38 -5.48 5.09
C LEU A 120 -8.75 -6.68 4.39
N ILE A 121 -8.24 -7.66 5.14
CA ILE A 121 -7.69 -8.89 4.56
C ILE A 121 -8.76 -9.68 3.84
N SER A 122 -9.97 -9.80 4.41
CA SER A 122 -11.10 -10.47 3.77
C SER A 122 -11.52 -9.79 2.46
N GLN A 123 -11.46 -8.46 2.41
CA GLN A 123 -11.85 -7.66 1.24
C GLN A 123 -10.76 -7.67 0.14
N TYR A 124 -9.51 -7.46 0.51
CA TYR A 124 -8.39 -7.23 -0.43
C TYR A 124 -7.40 -8.41 -0.51
N HIS A 125 -7.65 -9.51 0.19
CA HIS A 125 -6.80 -10.70 0.26
C HIS A 125 -5.35 -10.43 0.68
N ARG A 126 -5.10 -9.26 1.31
CA ARG A 126 -3.80 -8.83 1.83
C ARG A 126 -3.93 -7.69 2.82
N LEU A 127 -2.88 -7.49 3.61
CA LEU A 127 -2.66 -6.30 4.43
C LEU A 127 -1.25 -5.77 4.15
N SER A 128 -1.15 -4.53 3.69
CA SER A 128 0.13 -3.91 3.37
C SER A 128 0.71 -3.22 4.60
N LEU A 129 1.87 -3.68 5.05
CA LEU A 129 2.54 -3.17 6.24
C LEU A 129 3.81 -2.42 5.86
N GLN A 130 4.01 -1.25 6.44
CA GLN A 130 5.25 -0.47 6.36
C GLN A 130 5.70 -0.06 7.76
N PRO A 131 6.24 -1.00 8.56
CA PRO A 131 6.52 -0.77 9.98
C PRO A 131 7.58 0.31 10.24
N GLN A 132 8.34 0.73 9.24
CA GLN A 132 9.29 1.83 9.33
C GLN A 132 8.85 3.08 8.56
N CYS A 133 7.55 3.20 8.27
CA CYS A 133 6.95 4.34 7.58
C CYS A 133 7.37 5.67 8.22
N GLY A 134 7.84 6.61 7.41
CA GLY A 134 8.25 7.94 7.87
C GLY A 134 9.35 7.96 8.93
N GLY A 135 10.11 6.86 9.08
CA GLY A 135 11.19 6.76 10.07
C GLY A 135 10.71 6.45 11.49
N ILE A 136 9.55 5.80 11.66
CA ILE A 136 9.07 5.33 12.97
C ILE A 136 10.16 4.50 13.66
N PRO A 137 10.53 4.81 14.91
CA PRO A 137 11.44 3.97 15.69
C PRO A 137 10.90 2.55 15.85
N PRO A 138 11.73 1.51 15.79
CA PRO A 138 11.30 0.11 15.91
C PRO A 138 10.47 -0.16 17.17
N GLU A 139 10.81 0.47 18.30
CA GLU A 139 10.12 0.32 19.58
C GLU A 139 8.66 0.78 19.52
N LEU A 140 8.35 1.76 18.67
CA LEU A 140 7.00 2.23 18.44
C LEU A 140 6.25 1.39 17.41
N ALA A 141 6.96 0.85 16.41
CA ALA A 141 6.35 0.04 15.35
C ALA A 141 6.00 -1.38 15.82
N TRP A 142 6.81 -1.95 16.73
CA TRP A 142 6.71 -3.34 17.14
C TRP A 142 5.35 -3.72 17.75
N PRO A 143 4.72 -2.91 18.63
CA PRO A 143 3.42 -3.23 19.18
C PRO A 143 2.32 -3.46 18.13
N SER A 144 2.35 -2.74 17.01
CA SER A 144 1.42 -2.97 15.88
C SER A 144 1.62 -4.34 15.25
N LEU A 145 2.87 -4.78 15.06
CA LEU A 145 3.18 -6.12 14.52
C LEU A 145 2.77 -7.24 15.50
N GLU A 146 2.94 -7.02 16.80
CA GLU A 146 2.49 -7.98 17.82
C GLU A 146 0.97 -8.12 17.84
N LEU A 147 0.22 -7.04 17.65
CA LEU A 147 -1.24 -7.12 17.54
C LEU A 147 -1.66 -7.92 16.30
N ILE A 148 -0.97 -7.73 15.18
CA ILE A 148 -1.22 -8.51 13.97
C ILE A 148 -0.99 -10.00 14.24
N GLU A 149 0.13 -10.37 14.86
CA GLU A 149 0.44 -11.76 15.18
C GLU A 149 -0.59 -12.37 16.12
N LYS A 150 -0.97 -11.65 17.18
CA LYS A 150 -1.80 -12.18 18.26
C LYS A 150 -3.30 -12.10 18.00
N GLN A 151 -3.77 -11.09 17.28
CA GLN A 151 -5.19 -10.79 17.15
C GLN A 151 -5.71 -10.77 15.70
N VAL A 152 -4.83 -10.59 14.70
CA VAL A 152 -5.27 -10.59 13.30
C VAL A 152 -5.06 -11.96 12.66
N LEU A 153 -3.82 -12.48 12.66
CA LEU A 153 -3.51 -13.74 12.00
C LEU A 153 -4.37 -14.93 12.45
N PRO A 154 -4.67 -15.12 13.76
CA PRO A 154 -5.52 -16.24 14.20
C PRO A 154 -6.98 -16.15 13.73
N ASN A 155 -7.43 -14.97 13.28
CA ASN A 155 -8.80 -14.70 12.86
C ASN A 155 -8.96 -14.58 11.33
N ILE A 156 -7.91 -14.86 10.57
CA ILE A 156 -7.99 -14.98 9.11
C ILE A 156 -8.46 -16.40 8.77
N THR A 157 -9.58 -16.51 8.08
CA THR A 157 -10.16 -17.79 7.61
C THR A 157 -9.97 -17.99 6.11
#